data_4c36a188fc6a1d20dda7cde29ebffe2c
#
_entry.id   4c36a188fc6a1d20dda7cde29ebffe2c
#
_cell.length_a   1.000
_cell.length_b   1.000
_cell.length_c   1.000
_cell.angle_alpha   90.00
_cell.angle_beta   90.00
_cell.angle_gamma   90.00
#
_symmetry.space_group_name_H-M   'P 1'
#
loop_
_entity.id
_entity.type
_entity.pdbx_description
1 polymer ?
#
loop_
_entity_poly.entity_id
_entity_poly.type
_entity_poly.pdbx_seq_one_letter_code
_entity_poly.pdbx_strand_id
1 'polypeptide(L)'
;EPFGSLRPNRSPDTGEEVSPNRRVPEIIERGRLVVGVAQSLNRLGFRDPVTKNMAGFEVDLAREIARDIFGDPDRVEFRFVEGTGRENALAEGTVDLVLRTMTVTRDRQTEVEFSVPYLTTYPRILVMRNSGIHSEADLTDRTVCVTVDSTNLLELRRLDSHGDILTTQTWSDCLLAMQRQQVDAIFSDSAILSGLQSQD
;
A
#
# COMPACT_ATOMS: atom_id res chain seq x y z
N GLU A 1 -14.17 2.00 13.50
CA GLU A 1 -12.83 1.51 13.89
C GLU A 1 -12.59 0.18 13.18
N PRO A 2 -11.40 -0.06 12.61
CA PRO A 2 -11.07 -1.38 12.10
C PRO A 2 -11.08 -2.36 13.28
N PHE A 3 -11.94 -3.36 13.20
CA PHE A 3 -12.04 -4.39 14.21
C PHE A 3 -10.77 -5.24 14.19
N GLY A 4 -10.12 -5.43 15.35
CA GLY A 4 -9.10 -6.44 15.54
C GLY A 4 -7.69 -6.10 15.07
N SER A 5 -7.35 -4.83 14.81
CA SER A 5 -5.95 -4.46 14.63
C SER A 5 -5.14 -4.80 15.88
N LEU A 6 -4.04 -5.53 15.71
CA LEU A 6 -3.13 -5.85 16.81
C LEU A 6 -2.54 -4.55 17.35
N ARG A 7 -2.75 -4.31 18.64
CA ARG A 7 -2.09 -3.24 19.37
C ARG A 7 -0.87 -3.82 20.09
N PRO A 8 0.20 -3.05 20.29
CA PRO A 8 1.29 -3.49 21.14
C PRO A 8 0.73 -3.92 22.50
N ASN A 9 1.08 -5.10 22.96
CA ASN A 9 0.70 -5.59 24.30
C ASN A 9 1.39 -4.80 25.40
N ARG A 10 2.25 -3.86 25.05
CA ARG A 10 3.00 -3.01 25.97
C ARG A 10 2.63 -1.55 25.75
N SER A 11 2.11 -0.91 26.80
CA SER A 11 2.34 0.51 26.97
C SER A 11 3.83 0.69 27.31
N PRO A 12 4.53 1.70 26.77
CA PRO A 12 5.92 2.00 27.15
C PRO A 12 6.13 2.10 28.66
N ASP A 13 5.07 2.32 29.42
CA ASP A 13 5.09 2.61 30.86
C ASP A 13 4.81 1.40 31.79
N THR A 14 4.37 0.25 31.30
CA THR A 14 3.86 -0.81 32.19
C THR A 14 4.79 -1.99 32.46
N GLY A 15 5.94 -2.11 31.75
CA GLY A 15 6.94 -3.12 32.07
C GLY A 15 6.51 -4.60 31.93
N GLU A 16 5.28 -4.88 31.49
CA GLU A 16 4.78 -6.24 31.34
C GLU A 16 5.41 -6.96 30.14
N GLU A 17 5.83 -8.19 30.34
CA GLU A 17 6.40 -9.03 29.28
C GLU A 17 5.40 -9.34 28.19
N VAL A 18 5.76 -8.98 26.97
CA VAL A 18 5.02 -9.34 25.76
C VAL A 18 5.13 -10.84 25.53
N SER A 19 4.00 -11.50 25.33
CA SER A 19 4.00 -12.88 24.83
C SER A 19 4.77 -12.93 23.49
N PRO A 20 5.85 -13.70 23.38
CA PRO A 20 6.68 -13.68 22.18
C PRO A 20 5.86 -14.13 20.98
N ASN A 21 5.83 -13.30 19.93
CA ASN A 21 5.30 -13.72 18.64
C ASN A 21 6.12 -14.91 18.14
N ARG A 22 5.46 -16.00 17.78
CA ARG A 22 6.14 -17.25 17.37
C ARG A 22 7.09 -17.07 16.18
N ARG A 23 6.84 -16.08 15.31
CA ARG A 23 7.69 -15.80 14.13
C ARG A 23 8.90 -14.95 14.43
N VAL A 24 8.94 -14.21 15.53
CA VAL A 24 10.09 -13.36 15.85
C VAL A 24 11.37 -14.19 16.07
N PRO A 25 11.35 -15.34 16.78
CA PRO A 25 12.53 -16.20 16.87
C PRO A 25 13.07 -16.65 15.51
N GLU A 26 12.20 -17.04 14.57
CA GLU A 26 12.59 -17.46 13.22
C GLU A 26 13.22 -16.31 12.42
N ILE A 27 12.68 -15.09 12.55
CA ILE A 27 13.24 -13.88 11.95
C ILE A 27 14.62 -13.57 12.50
N ILE A 28 14.79 -13.69 13.83
CA ILE A 28 16.07 -13.45 14.52
C ILE A 28 17.11 -14.49 14.08
N GLU A 29 16.75 -15.78 14.03
CA GLU A 29 17.62 -16.86 13.59
C GLU A 29 18.08 -16.67 12.15
N ARG A 30 17.18 -16.25 11.27
CA ARG A 30 17.48 -15.93 9.88
C ARG A 30 18.37 -14.68 9.74
N GLY A 31 18.38 -13.81 10.75
CA GLY A 31 19.21 -12.62 10.82
C GLY A 31 18.74 -11.43 9.97
N ARG A 32 17.55 -11.47 9.42
CA ARG A 32 16.93 -10.37 8.65
C ARG A 32 15.42 -10.48 8.61
N LEU A 33 14.76 -9.31 8.48
CA LEU A 33 13.34 -9.17 8.23
C LEU A 33 13.07 -9.21 6.72
N VAL A 34 12.07 -9.96 6.26
CA VAL A 34 11.64 -9.99 4.85
C VAL A 34 10.31 -9.26 4.70
N VAL A 35 10.29 -8.18 3.93
CA VAL A 35 9.14 -7.29 3.80
C VAL A 35 8.64 -7.22 2.37
N GLY A 36 7.37 -7.51 2.19
CA GLY A 36 6.65 -7.31 0.92
C GLY A 36 6.31 -5.84 0.72
N VAL A 37 6.74 -5.27 -0.40
CA VAL A 37 6.59 -3.84 -0.72
C VAL A 37 6.19 -3.62 -2.17
N ALA A 38 5.65 -2.43 -2.48
CA ALA A 38 5.60 -1.91 -3.82
C ALA A 38 7.00 -1.45 -4.26
N GLN A 39 7.20 -1.31 -5.57
CA GLN A 39 8.46 -0.75 -6.11
C GLN A 39 8.23 0.39 -7.11
N SER A 40 6.99 0.74 -7.39
CA SER A 40 6.60 1.78 -8.36
C SER A 40 5.77 2.91 -7.75
N LEU A 41 5.58 2.93 -6.44
CA LEU A 41 4.82 3.98 -5.74
C LEU A 41 5.79 5.00 -5.13
N ASN A 42 6.03 6.09 -5.85
CA ASN A 42 6.88 7.17 -5.38
C ASN A 42 6.40 7.69 -4.01
N ARG A 43 7.33 8.05 -3.13
CA ARG A 43 7.14 8.45 -1.72
C ARG A 43 6.68 7.34 -0.76
N LEU A 44 6.18 6.21 -1.25
CA LEU A 44 5.69 5.09 -0.43
C LEU A 44 6.64 3.89 -0.51
N GLY A 45 6.61 3.15 -1.61
CA GLY A 45 7.53 2.05 -1.89
C GLY A 45 8.02 2.16 -3.34
N PHE A 46 9.20 2.69 -3.52
CA PHE A 46 9.77 3.01 -4.82
C PHE A 46 11.18 2.46 -4.95
N ARG A 47 11.46 1.84 -6.10
CA ARG A 47 12.81 1.42 -6.48
C ARG A 47 13.40 2.43 -7.43
N ASP A 48 14.45 3.10 -7.00
CA ASP A 48 15.17 4.04 -7.84
C ASP A 48 15.74 3.33 -9.08
N PRO A 49 15.43 3.78 -10.30
CA PRO A 49 15.84 3.10 -11.52
C PRO A 49 17.36 3.15 -11.79
N VAL A 50 18.07 4.12 -11.20
CA VAL A 50 19.49 4.32 -11.36
C VAL A 50 20.28 3.56 -10.28
N THR A 51 20.00 3.87 -9.00
CA THR A 51 20.73 3.28 -7.87
C THR A 51 20.24 1.89 -7.50
N LYS A 52 19.04 1.48 -7.95
CA LYS A 52 18.34 0.25 -7.59
C LYS A 52 17.93 0.17 -6.11
N ASN A 53 18.19 1.20 -5.34
CA ASN A 53 17.82 1.27 -3.94
C ASN A 53 16.31 1.45 -3.76
N MET A 54 15.80 0.87 -2.68
CA MET A 54 14.43 1.10 -2.24
C MET A 54 14.35 2.37 -1.39
N ALA A 55 13.30 3.16 -1.62
CA ALA A 55 13.03 4.41 -0.91
C ALA A 55 11.52 4.62 -0.71
N GLY A 56 11.16 5.46 0.24
CA GLY A 56 9.79 5.86 0.54
C GLY A 56 9.37 5.52 1.96
N PHE A 57 8.24 6.06 2.37
CA PHE A 57 7.74 5.98 3.74
C PHE A 57 7.58 4.54 4.24
N GLU A 58 7.03 3.64 3.42
CA GLU A 58 6.85 2.22 3.80
C GLU A 58 8.18 1.47 3.87
N VAL A 59 9.16 1.88 3.07
CA VAL A 59 10.54 1.36 3.11
C VAL A 59 11.25 1.81 4.39
N ASP A 60 11.10 3.08 4.76
CA ASP A 60 11.69 3.61 5.99
C ASP A 60 11.05 2.97 7.23
N LEU A 61 9.74 2.74 7.21
CA LEU A 61 9.04 2.02 8.29
C LEU A 61 9.56 0.59 8.43
N ALA A 62 9.80 -0.12 7.32
CA ALA A 62 10.38 -1.47 7.37
C ALA A 62 11.77 -1.47 7.99
N ARG A 63 12.60 -0.45 7.70
CA ARG A 63 13.92 -0.28 8.31
C ARG A 63 13.85 0.00 9.80
N GLU A 64 12.88 0.79 10.25
CA GLU A 64 12.66 1.01 11.69
C GLU A 64 12.26 -0.27 12.42
N ILE A 65 11.40 -1.10 11.81
CA ILE A 65 11.06 -2.41 12.36
C ILE A 65 12.29 -3.32 12.44
N ALA A 66 13.13 -3.33 11.40
CA ALA A 66 14.38 -4.10 11.43
C ALA A 66 15.35 -3.58 12.52
N ARG A 67 15.42 -2.26 12.72
CA ARG A 67 16.19 -1.64 13.80
C ARG A 67 15.69 -2.08 15.17
N ASP A 68 14.40 -2.15 15.37
CA ASP A 68 13.78 -2.60 16.61
C ASP A 68 14.11 -4.07 16.92
N ILE A 69 14.11 -4.93 15.90
CA ILE A 69 14.38 -6.36 16.07
C ILE A 69 15.89 -6.64 16.24
N PHE A 70 16.74 -5.97 15.45
CA PHE A 70 18.17 -6.34 15.31
C PHE A 70 19.13 -5.26 15.82
N GLY A 71 18.65 -4.05 16.15
CA GLY A 71 19.52 -2.89 16.37
C GLY A 71 20.13 -2.31 15.09
N ASP A 72 19.76 -2.85 13.91
CA ASP A 72 20.36 -2.54 12.61
C ASP A 72 19.25 -2.39 11.54
N PRO A 73 19.04 -1.19 10.98
CA PRO A 73 18.00 -0.93 9.99
C PRO A 73 18.27 -1.59 8.63
N ASP A 74 19.51 -2.02 8.37
CA ASP A 74 19.88 -2.64 7.11
C ASP A 74 19.64 -4.16 7.11
N ARG A 75 19.23 -4.73 8.24
CA ARG A 75 18.81 -6.14 8.33
C ARG A 75 17.39 -6.36 7.82
N VAL A 76 17.07 -5.82 6.65
CA VAL A 76 15.81 -5.96 5.94
C VAL A 76 16.04 -6.38 4.49
N GLU A 77 15.26 -7.35 4.04
CA GLU A 77 15.16 -7.77 2.63
C GLU A 77 13.83 -7.32 2.08
N PHE A 78 13.83 -6.53 1.00
CA PHE A 78 12.63 -6.10 0.32
C PHE A 78 12.27 -7.04 -0.81
N ARG A 79 11.05 -7.55 -0.82
CA ARG A 79 10.49 -8.34 -1.90
C ARG A 79 9.35 -7.59 -2.56
N PHE A 80 9.36 -7.55 -3.88
CA PHE A 80 8.20 -7.03 -4.60
C PHE A 80 7.03 -8.00 -4.44
N VAL A 81 5.88 -7.44 -4.04
CA VAL A 81 4.62 -8.16 -3.93
C VAL A 81 3.56 -7.39 -4.71
N GLU A 82 2.85 -8.05 -5.60
CA GLU A 82 1.72 -7.45 -6.30
C GLU A 82 0.54 -7.17 -5.36
N GLY A 83 -0.35 -6.24 -5.74
CA GLY A 83 -1.54 -5.91 -4.95
C GLY A 83 -2.41 -7.12 -4.65
N THR A 84 -2.60 -7.98 -5.65
CA THR A 84 -3.39 -9.21 -5.59
C THR A 84 -2.69 -10.38 -4.87
N GLY A 85 -1.41 -10.25 -4.57
CA GLY A 85 -0.59 -11.32 -3.98
C GLY A 85 -0.21 -11.11 -2.52
N ARG A 86 -0.73 -10.06 -1.87
CA ARG A 86 -0.30 -9.68 -0.51
C ARG A 86 -0.62 -10.74 0.54
N GLU A 87 -1.85 -11.21 0.56
CA GLU A 87 -2.34 -12.24 1.48
C GLU A 87 -1.62 -13.58 1.25
N ASN A 88 -1.47 -13.97 -0.01
CA ASN A 88 -0.76 -15.21 -0.37
C ASN A 88 0.71 -15.18 0.04
N ALA A 89 1.40 -14.07 -0.17
CA ALA A 89 2.81 -13.93 0.21
C ALA A 89 3.02 -14.13 1.74
N LEU A 90 2.06 -13.66 2.54
CA LEU A 90 2.05 -13.89 3.99
C LEU A 90 1.71 -15.33 4.34
N ALA A 91 0.68 -15.91 3.73
CA ALA A 91 0.23 -17.28 3.98
C ALA A 91 1.31 -18.32 3.63
N GLU A 92 2.01 -18.11 2.52
CA GLU A 92 3.12 -18.97 2.07
C GLU A 92 4.43 -18.72 2.84
N GLY A 93 4.49 -17.69 3.69
CA GLY A 93 5.70 -17.33 4.43
C GLY A 93 6.85 -16.83 3.55
N THR A 94 6.55 -16.38 2.33
CA THR A 94 7.56 -15.77 1.44
C THR A 94 8.00 -14.41 1.93
N VAL A 95 7.18 -13.74 2.73
CA VAL A 95 7.48 -12.52 3.46
C VAL A 95 7.00 -12.63 4.91
N ASP A 96 7.64 -11.89 5.81
CA ASP A 96 7.24 -11.83 7.22
C ASP A 96 6.13 -10.83 7.46
N LEU A 97 6.15 -9.73 6.73
CA LEU A 97 5.10 -8.71 6.72
C LEU A 97 5.01 -8.01 5.36
N VAL A 98 3.89 -7.33 5.18
CA VAL A 98 3.60 -6.53 3.98
C VAL A 98 3.39 -5.09 4.39
N LEU A 99 4.17 -4.18 3.79
CA LEU A 99 4.01 -2.73 3.85
C LEU A 99 3.77 -2.23 2.42
N ARG A 100 2.51 -2.27 1.99
CA ARG A 100 2.13 -1.98 0.61
C ARG A 100 0.71 -1.43 0.52
N THR A 101 0.49 -0.25 1.09
CA THR A 101 -0.77 0.51 0.97
C THR A 101 -2.03 -0.36 1.13
N MET A 102 -2.01 -1.28 2.11
CA MET A 102 -3.09 -2.25 2.31
C MET A 102 -4.13 -1.72 3.29
N THR A 103 -5.31 -1.41 2.80
CA THR A 103 -6.43 -0.98 3.63
C THR A 103 -6.91 -2.12 4.51
N VAL A 104 -7.12 -1.85 5.80
CA VAL A 104 -7.73 -2.79 6.74
C VAL A 104 -9.21 -2.95 6.41
N THR A 105 -9.62 -4.17 6.05
CA THR A 105 -11.02 -4.53 5.82
C THR A 105 -11.37 -5.80 6.58
N ARG A 106 -12.66 -6.02 6.84
CA ARG A 106 -13.11 -7.25 7.52
C ARG A 106 -12.73 -8.52 6.77
N ASP A 107 -12.88 -8.50 5.46
CA ASP A 107 -12.56 -9.66 4.62
C ASP A 107 -11.08 -10.00 4.71
N ARG A 108 -10.20 -8.99 4.60
CA ARG A 108 -8.75 -9.18 4.74
C ARG A 108 -8.34 -9.62 6.14
N GLN A 109 -9.06 -9.18 7.18
CA GLN A 109 -8.81 -9.62 8.56
C GLN A 109 -9.16 -11.09 8.82
N THR A 110 -9.88 -11.76 7.91
CA THR A 110 -10.08 -13.21 7.98
C THR A 110 -8.86 -13.99 7.49
N GLU A 111 -8.01 -13.36 6.69
CA GLU A 111 -6.84 -13.98 6.05
C GLU A 111 -5.53 -13.59 6.74
N VAL A 112 -5.41 -12.34 7.17
CA VAL A 112 -4.17 -11.80 7.72
C VAL A 112 -4.43 -10.90 8.93
N GLU A 113 -3.42 -10.83 9.81
CA GLU A 113 -3.41 -9.92 10.95
C GLU A 113 -2.89 -8.53 10.54
N PHE A 114 -3.49 -7.49 11.13
CA PHE A 114 -3.09 -6.10 10.91
C PHE A 114 -2.55 -5.46 12.18
N SER A 115 -1.51 -4.65 12.03
CA SER A 115 -1.09 -3.68 13.06
C SER A 115 -2.11 -2.55 13.18
N VAL A 116 -1.88 -1.62 14.12
CA VAL A 116 -2.55 -0.32 14.05
C VAL A 116 -2.23 0.38 12.73
N PRO A 117 -3.18 1.13 12.14
CA PRO A 117 -2.92 1.86 10.91
C PRO A 117 -1.74 2.84 11.09
N TYR A 118 -0.77 2.77 10.20
CA TYR A 118 0.40 3.66 10.18
C TYR A 118 0.20 4.88 9.28
N LEU A 119 -0.83 4.88 8.43
CA LEU A 119 -1.17 5.97 7.52
C LEU A 119 -2.68 6.08 7.38
N THR A 120 -3.19 7.30 7.46
CA THR A 120 -4.58 7.63 7.13
C THR A 120 -4.59 8.38 5.81
N THR A 121 -5.43 7.94 4.88
CA THR A 121 -5.57 8.53 3.56
C THR A 121 -7.04 8.59 3.17
N TYR A 122 -7.36 9.33 2.11
CA TYR A 122 -8.74 9.56 1.69
C TYR A 122 -8.85 9.35 0.18
N PRO A 123 -9.99 8.82 -0.32
CA PRO A 123 -10.26 8.73 -1.74
C PRO A 123 -10.18 10.11 -2.41
N ARG A 124 -9.55 10.16 -3.56
CA ARG A 124 -9.40 11.37 -4.38
C ARG A 124 -9.39 10.98 -5.85
N ILE A 125 -9.47 11.99 -6.70
CA ILE A 125 -9.42 11.86 -8.15
C ILE A 125 -8.19 12.64 -8.64
N LEU A 126 -7.34 12.01 -9.41
CA LEU A 126 -6.27 12.66 -10.15
C LEU A 126 -6.72 12.83 -11.59
N VAL A 127 -6.59 14.04 -12.11
CA VAL A 127 -6.99 14.42 -13.47
C VAL A 127 -5.94 15.30 -14.12
N MET A 128 -5.92 15.35 -15.44
CA MET A 128 -5.10 16.32 -16.16
C MET A 128 -5.59 17.75 -15.88
N ARG A 129 -4.66 18.70 -15.80
CA ARG A 129 -4.92 20.10 -15.38
C ARG A 129 -6.08 20.77 -16.10
N ASN A 130 -6.28 20.49 -17.36
CA ASN A 130 -7.31 21.13 -18.19
C ASN A 130 -8.43 20.16 -18.59
N SER A 131 -8.68 19.12 -17.81
CA SER A 131 -9.67 18.09 -18.11
C SER A 131 -11.13 18.56 -18.06
N GLY A 132 -11.41 19.66 -17.34
CA GLY A 132 -12.76 20.10 -17.05
C GLY A 132 -13.47 19.29 -15.95
N ILE A 133 -12.77 18.35 -15.32
CA ILE A 133 -13.28 17.56 -14.20
C ILE A 133 -12.90 18.28 -12.90
N HIS A 134 -13.90 18.68 -12.11
CA HIS A 134 -13.72 19.41 -10.86
C HIS A 134 -14.35 18.70 -9.66
N SER A 135 -15.25 17.76 -9.93
CA SER A 135 -15.98 17.00 -8.92
C SER A 135 -16.25 15.57 -9.39
N GLU A 136 -16.72 14.74 -8.48
CA GLU A 136 -17.16 13.38 -8.75
C GLU A 136 -18.32 13.32 -9.77
N ALA A 137 -19.22 14.30 -9.74
CA ALA A 137 -20.35 14.37 -10.69
C ALA A 137 -19.90 14.53 -12.15
N ASP A 138 -18.69 15.05 -12.38
CA ASP A 138 -18.13 15.24 -13.72
C ASP A 138 -17.58 13.94 -14.33
N LEU A 139 -17.63 12.81 -13.61
CA LEU A 139 -17.13 11.53 -14.07
C LEU A 139 -18.14 10.73 -14.91
N THR A 140 -19.39 11.14 -15.01
CA THR A 140 -20.51 10.36 -15.58
C THR A 140 -20.21 9.78 -16.97
N ASP A 141 -19.58 10.54 -17.84
CA ASP A 141 -19.25 10.11 -19.22
C ASP A 141 -17.73 10.01 -19.42
N ARG A 142 -16.99 9.71 -18.35
CA ARG A 142 -15.53 9.66 -18.35
C ARG A 142 -15.02 8.24 -18.09
N THR A 143 -13.85 7.93 -18.60
CA THR A 143 -13.17 6.69 -18.27
C THR A 143 -12.27 6.90 -17.05
N VAL A 144 -12.50 6.13 -16.00
CA VAL A 144 -11.77 6.23 -14.73
C VAL A 144 -10.90 5.00 -14.55
N CYS A 145 -9.61 5.21 -14.30
CA CYS A 145 -8.67 4.11 -14.00
C CYS A 145 -8.60 3.84 -12.50
N VAL A 146 -8.55 2.56 -12.18
CA VAL A 146 -8.37 2.05 -10.81
C VAL A 146 -7.65 0.71 -10.85
N THR A 147 -6.92 0.33 -9.81
CA THR A 147 -6.29 -1.00 -9.79
C THR A 147 -7.26 -2.10 -9.36
N VAL A 148 -7.05 -3.29 -9.91
CA VAL A 148 -7.72 -4.50 -9.43
C VAL A 148 -7.40 -4.73 -7.95
N ASP A 149 -8.28 -5.44 -7.24
CA ASP A 149 -8.13 -5.79 -5.81
C ASP A 149 -7.88 -4.60 -4.87
N SER A 150 -8.30 -3.40 -5.27
CA SER A 150 -8.29 -2.22 -4.41
C SER A 150 -9.66 -1.95 -3.80
N THR A 151 -9.69 -1.39 -2.59
CA THR A 151 -10.93 -0.87 -1.99
C THR A 151 -11.50 0.27 -2.81
N ASN A 152 -10.65 1.01 -3.52
CA ASN A 152 -11.05 2.07 -4.42
C ASN A 152 -11.91 1.57 -5.59
N LEU A 153 -11.67 0.36 -6.11
CA LEU A 153 -12.53 -0.24 -7.14
C LEU A 153 -13.95 -0.49 -6.62
N LEU A 154 -14.06 -0.96 -5.36
CA LEU A 154 -15.36 -1.20 -4.74
C LEU A 154 -16.09 0.12 -4.45
N GLU A 155 -15.36 1.14 -4.04
CA GLU A 155 -15.93 2.48 -3.83
C GLU A 155 -16.38 3.10 -5.14
N LEU A 156 -15.52 3.10 -6.17
CA LEU A 156 -15.86 3.66 -7.48
C LEU A 156 -17.11 3.03 -8.07
N ARG A 157 -17.29 1.71 -7.94
CA ARG A 157 -18.50 1.01 -8.40
C ARG A 157 -19.77 1.36 -7.63
N ARG A 158 -19.66 1.97 -6.46
CA ARG A 158 -20.80 2.44 -5.66
C ARG A 158 -21.21 3.86 -5.98
N LEU A 159 -20.37 4.59 -6.70
CA LEU A 159 -20.69 5.93 -7.14
C LEU A 159 -21.65 5.86 -8.34
N ASP A 160 -22.77 6.58 -8.26
CA ASP A 160 -23.74 6.65 -9.37
C ASP A 160 -23.21 7.46 -10.57
N SER A 161 -22.13 8.22 -10.37
CA SER A 161 -21.57 9.18 -11.32
C SER A 161 -20.31 8.70 -12.05
N HIS A 162 -19.93 7.42 -11.95
CA HIS A 162 -18.82 6.91 -12.75
C HIS A 162 -19.28 6.58 -14.19
N GLY A 163 -18.42 6.84 -15.16
CA GLY A 163 -18.55 6.31 -16.51
C GLY A 163 -17.90 4.93 -16.64
N ASP A 164 -17.12 4.73 -17.69
CA ASP A 164 -16.40 3.49 -17.90
C ASP A 164 -15.25 3.32 -16.88
N ILE A 165 -15.02 2.08 -16.42
CA ILE A 165 -13.94 1.76 -15.50
C ILE A 165 -12.88 0.94 -16.24
N LEU A 166 -11.65 1.48 -16.35
CA LEU A 166 -10.48 0.74 -16.74
C LEU A 166 -9.77 0.20 -15.50
N THR A 167 -9.55 -1.10 -15.44
CA THR A 167 -8.76 -1.70 -14.36
C THR A 167 -7.35 -2.08 -14.82
N THR A 168 -6.36 -1.82 -13.97
CA THR A 168 -4.96 -2.15 -14.22
C THR A 168 -4.35 -2.93 -13.05
N GLN A 169 -3.18 -3.52 -13.24
CA GLN A 169 -2.48 -4.24 -12.17
C GLN A 169 -1.75 -3.28 -11.22
N THR A 170 -1.24 -2.17 -11.75
CA THR A 170 -0.47 -1.20 -10.97
C THR A 170 -0.99 0.22 -11.17
N TRP A 171 -0.77 1.08 -10.17
CA TRP A 171 -1.10 2.50 -10.28
C TRP A 171 -0.26 3.23 -11.35
N SER A 172 0.96 2.76 -11.59
CA SER A 172 1.80 3.28 -12.67
C SER A 172 1.21 3.01 -14.06
N ASP A 173 0.50 1.89 -14.22
CA ASP A 173 -0.22 1.61 -15.47
C ASP A 173 -1.40 2.57 -15.66
N CYS A 174 -2.09 2.95 -14.57
CA CYS A 174 -3.11 4.00 -14.61
C CYS A 174 -2.51 5.35 -15.04
N LEU A 175 -1.35 5.72 -14.50
CA LEU A 175 -0.67 6.96 -14.88
C LEU A 175 -0.29 6.93 -16.37
N LEU A 176 0.26 5.84 -16.84
CA LEU A 176 0.60 5.65 -18.26
C LEU A 176 -0.63 5.73 -19.15
N ALA A 177 -1.75 5.12 -18.74
CA ALA A 177 -3.01 5.20 -19.48
C ALA A 177 -3.52 6.65 -19.55
N MET A 178 -3.40 7.43 -18.47
CA MET A 178 -3.76 8.85 -18.45
C MET A 178 -2.85 9.68 -19.35
N GLN A 179 -1.54 9.48 -19.31
CA GLN A 179 -0.58 10.17 -20.20
C GLN A 179 -0.85 9.87 -21.68
N ARG A 180 -1.35 8.67 -21.99
CA ARG A 180 -1.76 8.26 -23.34
C ARG A 180 -3.19 8.66 -23.71
N GLN A 181 -3.88 9.40 -22.85
CA GLN A 181 -5.27 9.84 -23.04
C GLN A 181 -6.26 8.67 -23.22
N GLN A 182 -5.96 7.52 -22.63
CA GLN A 182 -6.84 6.35 -22.62
C GLN A 182 -7.85 6.40 -21.48
N VAL A 183 -7.56 7.21 -20.45
CA VAL A 183 -8.45 7.46 -19.33
C VAL A 183 -8.46 8.96 -18.98
N ASP A 184 -9.55 9.43 -18.43
CA ASP A 184 -9.77 10.83 -18.06
C ASP A 184 -9.33 11.12 -16.62
N ALA A 185 -9.40 10.10 -15.75
CA ALA A 185 -9.15 10.24 -14.33
C ALA A 185 -8.54 8.95 -13.72
N ILE A 186 -7.86 9.11 -12.60
CA ILE A 186 -7.43 7.99 -11.73
C ILE A 186 -8.11 8.18 -10.37
N PHE A 187 -8.83 7.17 -9.91
CA PHE A 187 -9.46 7.16 -8.59
C PHE A 187 -8.65 6.31 -7.62
N SER A 188 -8.09 6.95 -6.59
CA SER A 188 -7.25 6.28 -5.61
C SER A 188 -7.13 7.08 -4.31
N ASP A 189 -6.36 6.56 -3.38
CA ASP A 189 -6.01 7.23 -2.14
C ASP A 189 -5.09 8.43 -2.36
N SER A 190 -5.30 9.49 -1.60
CA SER A 190 -4.54 10.74 -1.69
C SER A 190 -3.03 10.55 -1.62
N ALA A 191 -2.55 9.63 -0.79
CA ALA A 191 -1.12 9.33 -0.67
C ALA A 191 -0.54 8.71 -1.96
N ILE A 192 -1.27 7.77 -2.56
CA ILE A 192 -0.90 7.13 -3.84
C ILE A 192 -0.90 8.17 -4.96
N LEU A 193 -1.98 8.95 -5.08
CA LEU A 193 -2.09 9.99 -6.11
C LEU A 193 -1.02 11.07 -5.99
N SER A 194 -0.64 11.45 -4.77
CA SER A 194 0.48 12.36 -4.53
C SER A 194 1.82 11.79 -5.04
N GLY A 195 2.02 10.49 -4.90
CA GLY A 195 3.16 9.78 -5.48
C GLY A 195 3.16 9.82 -6.99
N LEU A 196 2.02 9.49 -7.63
CA LEU A 196 1.85 9.52 -9.08
C LEU A 196 2.07 10.93 -9.64
N GLN A 197 1.47 11.94 -9.04
CA GLN A 197 1.63 13.35 -9.44
C GLN A 197 3.09 13.80 -9.42
N SER A 198 3.92 13.25 -8.55
CA SER A 198 5.34 13.60 -8.46
C SER A 198 6.21 12.88 -9.49
N GLN A 199 5.64 11.98 -10.29
CA GLN A 199 6.32 11.26 -11.38
C GLN A 199 6.05 11.87 -12.75
N ASP A 200 5.10 12.82 -12.84
CA ASP A 200 4.71 13.53 -14.06
C ASP A 200 5.33 14.99 -14.11
#